data_920f73015c81720c8c4365a82b7ad8a1
#
_entry.id   920f73015c81720c8c4365a82b7ad8a1
#
_cell.length_a   1.000
_cell.length_b   1.000
_cell.length_c   1.000
_cell.angle_alpha   90.00
_cell.angle_beta   90.00
_cell.angle_gamma   90.00
#
_symmetry.space_group_name_H-M   'P 1'
#
loop_
_entity.id
_entity.type
_entity.pdbx_description
1 polymer ?
#
loop_
_entity_poly.entity_id
_entity_poly.type
_entity_poly.pdbx_seq_one_letter_code
_entity_poly.pdbx_strand_id
1 'polypeptide(L)'
;MKPIISRLRHTVVALLFALSISAANAQISYTATFDQHLLTTDTVSENGDSYLRLRYPDLWTQSAAGTPELPVHYLRFSVPCDATDFTVSVTGETTTATRYTLPVYPTQPPIPSDRNTSEQLFVSPDSTVYSNNRYWPAVPVQVVDEGFLDGDNHIVTVAVWPISYAPTDGEILFRNSVTVRLDYSVKNAGSENPSRLRAISRRATGRNNVRWGREEAKRIVVNPAQVDGFAPATATRSASSRTVTTLPDFEYTVVTNRELAPAFDRLIGWKRQKGYSAGVVCIEDILACPDFQGGDLVSNIDDDAGKLRAYLKYTYDSGSLRYALLAGDYTVLPIRYGTGRRSITIKDSQNQDSSIYVDWPIPSDLYFSDFNGNWNVDGDSLYGEFESSEMYTMDYAPEIFVGRLLCTNRQEIANYTEKLIRYERNPGNGDYSYLQKAFYHQCDELQGIHEADSVSSNFSPIFPQYTIFEEKPSYNTENPTFPSGSEVITEMNERYGFFSWHGHGNPGGIGTKSHKNHEYPYWGILAVQGVTCHHVFEESNGLNNLTNQDYPAIAYSTACDVTPFDIYEQYNLSLIHI
;
A
#
# COMPACT_ATOMS: atom_id res chain seq x y z
N MET A 1 -79.20 5.73 -55.69
CA MET A 1 -78.21 6.76 -55.53
C MET A 1 -77.45 6.47 -54.22
N LYS A 2 -76.20 6.11 -54.35
CA LYS A 2 -75.33 5.74 -53.20
C LYS A 2 -74.58 6.96 -52.70
N PRO A 3 -74.42 7.19 -51.37
CA PRO A 3 -73.37 8.09 -50.88
C PRO A 3 -72.10 7.33 -50.59
N ILE A 4 -70.99 7.94 -50.97
CA ILE A 4 -69.61 7.50 -50.78
C ILE A 4 -69.22 7.78 -49.36
N ILE A 5 -68.80 6.73 -48.61
CA ILE A 5 -68.17 6.86 -47.29
C ILE A 5 -66.71 6.98 -47.49
N SER A 6 -66.17 8.16 -47.17
CA SER A 6 -64.74 8.43 -47.07
C SER A 6 -64.19 7.80 -45.80
N ARG A 7 -63.25 6.90 -45.94
CA ARG A 7 -62.41 6.37 -44.82
C ARG A 7 -61.34 7.33 -44.45
N LEU A 8 -61.45 7.99 -43.32
CA LEU A 8 -60.34 8.70 -42.68
C LEU A 8 -59.38 7.67 -42.05
N ARG A 9 -58.19 7.53 -42.58
CA ARG A 9 -57.14 6.77 -41.95
C ARG A 9 -56.48 7.68 -40.90
N HIS A 10 -56.65 7.35 -39.62
CA HIS A 10 -55.86 7.94 -38.52
C HIS A 10 -54.48 7.31 -38.50
N THR A 11 -53.47 8.06 -38.94
CA THR A 11 -52.08 7.71 -38.75
C THR A 11 -51.70 8.12 -37.33
N VAL A 12 -51.59 7.15 -36.43
CA VAL A 12 -51.03 7.34 -35.10
C VAL A 12 -49.52 7.44 -35.28
N VAL A 13 -48.99 8.65 -35.19
CA VAL A 13 -47.55 8.87 -35.06
C VAL A 13 -47.19 8.58 -33.61
N ALA A 14 -46.64 7.40 -33.35
CA ALA A 14 -45.99 7.09 -32.09
C ALA A 14 -44.70 7.89 -32.00
N LEU A 15 -44.72 8.97 -31.23
CA LEU A 15 -43.52 9.67 -30.80
C LEU A 15 -42.80 8.77 -29.79
N LEU A 16 -41.81 8.03 -30.25
CA LEU A 16 -40.83 7.39 -29.39
C LEU A 16 -39.96 8.51 -28.77
N PHE A 17 -40.32 8.95 -27.57
CA PHE A 17 -39.39 9.63 -26.68
C PHE A 17 -38.31 8.61 -26.28
N ALA A 18 -37.21 8.59 -26.96
CA ALA A 18 -35.99 8.03 -26.42
C ALA A 18 -35.60 8.91 -25.23
N LEU A 19 -35.93 8.48 -24.02
CA LEU A 19 -35.29 8.98 -22.80
C LEU A 19 -33.82 8.56 -22.90
N SER A 20 -33.01 9.44 -23.48
CA SER A 20 -31.58 9.41 -23.20
C SER A 20 -31.41 9.71 -21.71
N ILE A 21 -31.17 8.68 -20.92
CA ILE A 21 -30.68 8.84 -19.56
C ILE A 21 -29.30 9.45 -19.71
N SER A 22 -29.22 10.77 -19.72
CA SER A 22 -27.94 11.45 -19.62
C SER A 22 -27.40 11.13 -18.22
N ALA A 23 -26.29 10.41 -18.16
CA ALA A 23 -25.50 10.33 -16.95
C ALA A 23 -25.27 11.77 -16.48
N ALA A 24 -25.62 12.08 -15.25
CA ALA A 24 -25.36 13.40 -14.70
C ALA A 24 -23.85 13.52 -14.53
N ASN A 25 -23.21 14.31 -15.37
CA ASN A 25 -21.79 14.64 -15.20
C ASN A 25 -21.66 15.53 -13.97
N ALA A 26 -20.92 15.07 -12.99
CA ALA A 26 -20.57 15.85 -11.80
C ALA A 26 -19.11 16.30 -11.90
N GLN A 27 -18.77 17.36 -11.18
CA GLN A 27 -17.43 17.94 -11.22
C GLN A 27 -16.99 18.42 -9.85
N ILE A 28 -15.69 18.35 -9.62
CA ILE A 28 -15.02 18.93 -8.43
C ILE A 28 -13.88 19.80 -8.94
N SER A 29 -13.73 21.00 -8.38
CA SER A 29 -12.63 21.87 -8.75
C SER A 29 -11.80 22.24 -7.52
N TYR A 30 -10.49 22.33 -7.71
CA TYR A 30 -9.54 22.72 -6.68
C TYR A 30 -8.43 23.57 -7.29
N THR A 31 -7.98 24.63 -6.59
CA THR A 31 -6.86 25.45 -7.02
C THR A 31 -5.65 25.16 -6.15
N ALA A 32 -4.63 24.57 -6.75
CA ALA A 32 -3.31 24.44 -6.14
C ALA A 32 -2.49 25.70 -6.39
N THR A 33 -1.69 26.10 -5.41
CA THR A 33 -0.80 27.27 -5.49
C THR A 33 0.63 26.85 -5.16
N PHE A 34 1.58 27.41 -5.92
CA PHE A 34 3.00 27.12 -5.76
C PHE A 34 3.78 28.44 -5.71
N ASP A 35 4.73 28.54 -4.78
CA ASP A 35 5.60 29.69 -4.67
C ASP A 35 6.86 29.47 -5.51
N GLN A 36 7.04 30.25 -6.57
CA GLN A 36 8.22 30.16 -7.44
C GLN A 36 9.55 30.34 -6.68
N HIS A 37 9.56 31.10 -5.58
CA HIS A 37 10.77 31.33 -4.78
C HIS A 37 11.29 30.07 -4.07
N LEU A 38 10.47 29.02 -3.94
CA LEU A 38 10.85 27.73 -3.38
C LEU A 38 11.50 26.81 -4.43
N LEU A 39 11.41 27.15 -5.72
CA LEU A 39 12.07 26.39 -6.76
C LEU A 39 13.58 26.61 -6.69
N THR A 40 14.33 25.54 -6.46
CA THR A 40 15.80 25.55 -6.47
C THR A 40 16.34 24.77 -7.68
N THR A 41 17.54 25.10 -8.09
CA THR A 41 18.19 24.47 -9.26
C THR A 41 19.61 24.07 -8.91
N ASP A 42 19.98 22.84 -9.29
CA ASP A 42 21.34 22.31 -9.16
C ASP A 42 21.89 21.96 -10.55
N THR A 43 23.21 22.03 -10.71
CA THR A 43 23.89 21.55 -11.91
C THR A 43 24.43 20.15 -11.68
N VAL A 44 24.04 19.20 -12.53
CA VAL A 44 24.49 17.81 -12.51
C VAL A 44 25.32 17.54 -13.76
N SER A 45 26.45 16.88 -13.63
CA SER A 45 27.32 16.51 -14.75
C SER A 45 27.32 15.00 -14.93
N GLU A 46 27.01 14.55 -16.16
CA GLU A 46 26.95 13.13 -16.53
C GLU A 46 27.61 12.93 -17.90
N ASN A 47 28.54 12.01 -17.99
CA ASN A 47 29.24 11.66 -19.23
C ASN A 47 29.89 12.87 -19.98
N GLY A 48 30.23 13.94 -19.25
CA GLY A 48 30.82 15.17 -19.80
C GLY A 48 29.80 16.24 -20.20
N ASP A 49 28.51 15.94 -20.16
CA ASP A 49 27.44 16.90 -20.35
C ASP A 49 26.95 17.46 -19.01
N SER A 50 26.41 18.68 -19.03
CA SER A 50 25.85 19.34 -17.83
C SER A 50 24.36 19.56 -18.00
N TYR A 51 23.63 19.28 -16.94
CA TYR A 51 22.16 19.36 -16.89
C TYR A 51 21.71 20.22 -15.71
N LEU A 52 20.51 20.78 -15.83
CA LEU A 52 19.81 21.47 -14.76
C LEU A 52 18.84 20.52 -14.06
N ARG A 53 19.02 20.31 -12.75
CA ARG A 53 18.06 19.58 -11.94
C ARG A 53 17.17 20.56 -11.18
N LEU A 54 15.87 20.34 -11.24
CA LEU A 54 14.86 21.18 -10.61
C LEU A 54 14.38 20.50 -9.32
N ARG A 55 14.39 21.23 -8.21
CA ARG A 55 13.89 20.74 -6.94
C ARG A 55 12.85 21.68 -6.38
N TYR A 56 11.79 21.13 -5.85
CA TYR A 56 10.76 21.87 -5.14
C TYR A 56 10.42 21.14 -3.84
N PRO A 57 10.35 21.81 -2.68
CA PRO A 57 10.06 21.18 -1.40
C PRO A 57 8.76 20.38 -1.47
N ASP A 58 8.77 19.19 -0.84
CA ASP A 58 7.61 18.30 -0.70
C ASP A 58 6.99 17.79 -2.01
N LEU A 59 7.65 17.99 -3.15
CA LEU A 59 7.22 17.45 -4.43
C LEU A 59 8.13 16.31 -4.90
N TRP A 60 7.51 15.29 -5.44
CA TRP A 60 8.18 14.11 -5.97
C TRP A 60 8.60 14.35 -7.43
N THR A 61 9.59 13.61 -7.88
CA THR A 61 9.90 13.52 -9.32
C THR A 61 9.50 12.14 -9.78
N GLN A 62 8.50 12.06 -10.64
CA GLN A 62 8.07 10.81 -11.26
C GLN A 62 7.81 11.03 -12.74
N SER A 63 8.66 10.46 -13.58
CA SER A 63 8.55 10.54 -15.03
C SER A 63 9.17 9.28 -15.66
N ALA A 64 8.87 9.01 -16.91
CA ALA A 64 9.51 7.92 -17.64
C ALA A 64 11.02 8.19 -17.83
N ALA A 65 11.84 7.16 -17.76
CA ALA A 65 13.28 7.28 -17.94
C ALA A 65 13.62 7.99 -19.25
N GLY A 66 14.60 8.91 -19.22
CA GLY A 66 14.99 9.74 -20.34
C GLY A 66 14.13 10.99 -20.57
N THR A 67 12.94 11.11 -19.98
CA THR A 67 12.14 12.34 -20.06
C THR A 67 12.57 13.36 -18.99
N PRO A 68 12.25 14.66 -19.16
CA PRO A 68 12.66 15.67 -18.16
C PRO A 68 12.21 15.34 -16.74
N GLU A 69 13.15 15.39 -15.79
CA GLU A 69 12.89 15.18 -14.36
C GLU A 69 12.20 16.44 -13.79
N LEU A 70 10.89 16.37 -13.61
CA LEU A 70 10.08 17.51 -13.16
C LEU A 70 9.37 17.18 -11.85
N PRO A 71 9.29 18.14 -10.91
CA PRO A 71 8.49 18.00 -9.70
C PRO A 71 7.00 17.79 -10.01
N VAL A 72 6.37 16.88 -9.28
CA VAL A 72 4.94 16.54 -9.41
C VAL A 72 4.26 16.63 -8.04
N HIS A 73 3.07 17.21 -8.01
CA HIS A 73 2.21 17.31 -6.84
C HIS A 73 1.01 16.39 -7.01
N TYR A 74 0.66 15.61 -5.98
CA TYR A 74 -0.49 14.72 -6.00
C TYR A 74 -1.66 15.31 -5.24
N LEU A 75 -2.77 15.57 -5.94
CA LEU A 75 -4.04 15.98 -5.34
C LEU A 75 -4.93 14.74 -5.21
N ARG A 76 -5.47 14.52 -4.03
CA ARG A 76 -6.45 13.47 -3.79
C ARG A 76 -7.84 14.06 -3.66
N PHE A 77 -8.78 13.54 -4.44
CA PHE A 77 -10.17 13.95 -4.42
C PHE A 77 -11.02 12.83 -3.84
N SER A 78 -11.85 13.13 -2.86
CA SER A 78 -12.96 12.24 -2.52
C SER A 78 -14.07 12.40 -3.54
N VAL A 79 -14.64 11.30 -3.99
CA VAL A 79 -15.72 11.25 -4.97
C VAL A 79 -16.85 10.32 -4.48
N PRO A 80 -18.06 10.37 -5.06
CA PRO A 80 -19.11 9.39 -4.75
C PRO A 80 -18.63 7.96 -4.99
N CYS A 81 -19.06 7.03 -4.14
CA CYS A 81 -18.65 5.61 -4.24
C CYS A 81 -18.97 4.97 -5.59
N ASP A 82 -19.97 5.48 -6.31
CA ASP A 82 -20.43 4.99 -7.62
C ASP A 82 -19.95 5.87 -8.78
N ALA A 83 -18.98 6.76 -8.52
CA ALA A 83 -18.37 7.57 -9.57
C ALA A 83 -17.48 6.72 -10.48
N THR A 84 -17.48 7.05 -11.76
CA THR A 84 -16.69 6.37 -12.81
C THR A 84 -16.32 7.38 -13.91
N ASP A 85 -15.50 6.94 -14.87
CA ASP A 85 -15.18 7.70 -16.09
C ASP A 85 -14.51 9.06 -15.75
N PHE A 86 -13.46 9.01 -14.93
CA PHE A 86 -12.76 10.19 -14.46
C PHE A 86 -11.96 10.86 -15.58
N THR A 87 -12.14 12.16 -15.71
CA THR A 87 -11.33 13.00 -16.58
C THR A 87 -10.90 14.25 -15.85
N VAL A 88 -9.69 14.73 -16.14
CA VAL A 88 -9.13 15.91 -15.48
C VAL A 88 -8.73 16.97 -16.50
N SER A 89 -8.95 18.22 -16.16
CA SER A 89 -8.61 19.38 -16.99
C SER A 89 -8.15 20.56 -16.17
N VAL A 90 -7.38 21.45 -16.79
CA VAL A 90 -7.03 22.76 -16.22
C VAL A 90 -8.06 23.77 -16.69
N THR A 91 -8.69 24.48 -15.75
CA THR A 91 -9.70 25.50 -16.03
C THR A 91 -9.21 26.92 -15.80
N GLY A 92 -8.05 27.07 -15.15
CA GLY A 92 -7.39 28.36 -14.94
C GLY A 92 -5.98 28.17 -14.42
N GLU A 93 -5.06 29.01 -14.84
CA GLU A 93 -3.68 28.99 -14.35
C GLU A 93 -3.07 30.40 -14.37
N THR A 94 -2.08 30.64 -13.50
CA THR A 94 -1.19 31.80 -13.58
C THR A 94 0.23 31.29 -13.70
N THR A 95 0.97 31.78 -14.69
CA THR A 95 2.27 31.21 -15.05
C THR A 95 3.36 32.27 -15.10
N THR A 96 4.59 31.85 -14.90
CA THR A 96 5.82 32.62 -15.09
C THR A 96 6.78 31.80 -15.94
N ALA A 97 7.31 32.39 -17.02
CA ALA A 97 8.29 31.73 -17.89
C ALA A 97 9.70 32.19 -17.54
N THR A 98 10.64 31.26 -17.49
CA THR A 98 12.07 31.52 -17.25
C THR A 98 12.91 30.65 -18.18
N ARG A 99 13.98 31.21 -18.75
CA ARG A 99 14.87 30.47 -19.66
C ARG A 99 16.18 30.10 -18.98
N TYR A 100 16.62 28.90 -19.24
CA TYR A 100 17.88 28.34 -18.77
C TYR A 100 18.73 27.88 -19.94
N THR A 101 20.04 27.94 -19.77
CA THR A 101 20.98 27.54 -20.80
C THR A 101 21.30 26.04 -20.79
N LEU A 102 21.14 25.39 -19.64
CA LEU A 102 21.32 23.96 -19.49
C LEU A 102 20.01 23.21 -19.71
N PRO A 103 20.04 22.06 -20.38
CA PRO A 103 18.87 21.20 -20.47
C PRO A 103 18.50 20.64 -19.10
N VAL A 104 17.20 20.41 -18.87
CA VAL A 104 16.72 19.77 -17.66
C VAL A 104 17.26 18.33 -17.61
N TYR A 105 17.64 17.88 -16.42
CA TYR A 105 18.17 16.52 -16.19
C TYR A 105 17.14 15.48 -16.62
N PRO A 106 17.55 14.43 -17.36
CA PRO A 106 16.63 13.36 -17.72
C PRO A 106 16.38 12.44 -16.53
N THR A 107 15.13 12.05 -16.35
CA THR A 107 14.75 11.06 -15.33
C THR A 107 15.55 9.78 -15.52
N GLN A 108 16.12 9.29 -14.43
CA GLN A 108 16.82 8.02 -14.42
C GLN A 108 15.90 6.92 -13.89
N PRO A 109 16.01 5.68 -14.37
CA PRO A 109 15.27 4.57 -13.80
C PRO A 109 15.72 4.33 -12.36
N PRO A 110 14.84 3.81 -11.50
CA PRO A 110 15.23 3.40 -10.15
C PRO A 110 16.34 2.34 -10.24
N ILE A 111 17.29 2.43 -9.35
CA ILE A 111 18.39 1.46 -9.25
C ILE A 111 17.86 0.25 -8.48
N PRO A 112 17.82 -0.96 -9.06
CA PRO A 112 17.51 -2.16 -8.31
C PRO A 112 18.54 -2.40 -7.21
N SER A 113 18.07 -2.73 -6.02
CA SER A 113 18.92 -2.93 -4.83
C SER A 113 19.92 -4.10 -4.95
N ASP A 114 19.67 -5.01 -5.89
CA ASP A 114 20.55 -6.14 -6.19
C ASP A 114 21.67 -5.83 -7.18
N ARG A 115 21.71 -4.61 -7.73
CA ARG A 115 22.69 -4.21 -8.73
C ARG A 115 23.72 -3.23 -8.18
N ASN A 116 24.93 -3.39 -8.69
CA ASN A 116 26.00 -2.46 -8.43
C ASN A 116 25.73 -1.11 -9.13
N THR A 117 25.63 -0.02 -8.38
CA THR A 117 25.35 1.32 -8.91
C THR A 117 26.38 1.77 -9.96
N SER A 118 27.60 1.22 -9.94
CA SER A 118 28.64 1.50 -10.93
C SER A 118 28.36 0.90 -12.32
N GLU A 119 27.38 0.03 -12.46
CA GLU A 119 27.00 -0.61 -13.73
C GLU A 119 25.74 0.00 -14.35
N GLN A 120 25.04 0.90 -13.63
CA GLN A 120 23.91 1.59 -14.21
C GLN A 120 24.40 2.59 -15.24
N LEU A 121 24.06 2.32 -16.48
CA LEU A 121 24.31 3.26 -17.56
C LEU A 121 23.35 4.45 -17.45
N PHE A 122 23.91 5.65 -17.53
CA PHE A 122 23.12 6.86 -17.63
C PHE A 122 22.15 6.80 -18.83
N VAL A 123 20.87 6.98 -18.58
CA VAL A 123 19.86 7.08 -19.63
C VAL A 123 19.88 8.49 -20.18
N SER A 124 20.33 8.62 -21.41
CA SER A 124 20.39 9.91 -22.11
C SER A 124 19.01 10.51 -22.34
N PRO A 125 18.93 11.84 -22.53
CA PRO A 125 17.68 12.51 -22.89
C PRO A 125 16.96 11.86 -24.06
N ASP A 126 15.66 11.59 -23.91
CA ASP A 126 14.83 11.06 -24.99
C ASP A 126 14.73 12.10 -26.12
N SER A 127 15.29 11.75 -27.27
CA SER A 127 15.32 12.64 -28.43
C SER A 127 13.92 13.04 -28.92
N THR A 128 12.90 12.22 -28.69
CA THR A 128 11.52 12.55 -29.08
C THR A 128 10.94 13.67 -28.25
N VAL A 129 11.43 13.86 -27.03
CA VAL A 129 11.04 14.93 -26.12
C VAL A 129 11.99 16.12 -26.26
N TYR A 130 13.31 15.88 -26.17
CA TYR A 130 14.30 16.96 -26.06
C TYR A 130 14.61 17.68 -27.38
N SER A 131 14.19 17.15 -28.52
CA SER A 131 14.44 17.79 -29.83
C SER A 131 13.26 18.63 -30.34
N ASN A 132 12.26 18.90 -29.53
CA ASN A 132 11.14 19.74 -29.96
C ASN A 132 10.89 20.91 -28.99
N ASN A 133 10.07 21.90 -29.42
CA ASN A 133 9.75 23.10 -28.64
C ASN A 133 8.41 23.01 -27.90
N ARG A 134 7.82 21.85 -27.81
CA ARG A 134 6.57 21.65 -27.06
C ARG A 134 6.87 21.50 -25.59
N TYR A 135 6.01 22.05 -24.76
CA TYR A 135 6.11 21.84 -23.33
C TYR A 135 5.90 20.37 -22.95
N TRP A 136 6.77 19.87 -22.08
CA TRP A 136 6.67 18.59 -21.40
C TRP A 136 6.41 18.80 -19.89
N PRO A 137 5.42 18.14 -19.26
CA PRO A 137 4.39 17.35 -19.94
C PRO A 137 3.48 18.24 -20.78
N ALA A 138 2.93 17.67 -21.85
CA ALA A 138 2.03 18.40 -22.75
C ALA A 138 0.72 18.80 -22.07
N VAL A 139 0.26 17.99 -21.11
CA VAL A 139 -0.88 18.27 -20.25
C VAL A 139 -0.38 18.24 -18.81
N PRO A 140 -0.52 19.33 -18.04
CA PRO A 140 0.07 19.43 -16.71
C PRO A 140 -0.74 18.74 -15.63
N VAL A 141 -1.80 18.02 -15.97
CA VAL A 141 -2.66 17.29 -15.01
C VAL A 141 -3.03 15.92 -15.57
N GLN A 142 -3.03 14.91 -14.75
CA GLN A 142 -3.38 13.53 -15.14
C GLN A 142 -4.01 12.79 -13.97
N VAL A 143 -5.07 12.01 -14.21
CA VAL A 143 -5.52 11.00 -13.26
C VAL A 143 -4.50 9.86 -13.27
N VAL A 144 -3.92 9.54 -12.11
CA VAL A 144 -2.85 8.54 -11.99
C VAL A 144 -3.25 7.33 -11.16
N ASP A 145 -4.27 7.49 -10.32
CA ASP A 145 -4.74 6.40 -9.47
C ASP A 145 -6.20 6.63 -9.07
N GLU A 146 -6.93 5.55 -8.86
CA GLU A 146 -8.26 5.55 -8.25
C GLU A 146 -8.43 4.31 -7.37
N GLY A 147 -9.08 4.47 -6.23
CA GLY A 147 -9.32 3.36 -5.33
C GLY A 147 -10.15 3.76 -4.11
N PHE A 148 -10.37 2.78 -3.25
CA PHE A 148 -11.11 2.99 -2.01
C PHE A 148 -10.17 2.98 -0.81
N LEU A 149 -10.28 4.01 0.01
CA LEU A 149 -9.75 3.99 1.37
C LEU A 149 -10.81 3.31 2.25
N ASP A 150 -10.57 2.13 2.77
CA ASP A 150 -11.49 1.37 3.65
C ASP A 150 -12.78 0.81 3.01
N GLY A 151 -12.84 0.72 1.70
CA GLY A 151 -13.99 0.16 0.98
C GLY A 151 -15.19 1.12 0.81
N ASP A 152 -15.25 2.25 1.52
CA ASP A 152 -16.36 3.21 1.46
C ASP A 152 -15.98 4.57 0.87
N ASN A 153 -14.76 5.02 1.12
CA ASN A 153 -14.32 6.34 0.70
C ASN A 153 -13.54 6.24 -0.61
N HIS A 154 -14.20 6.57 -1.71
CA HIS A 154 -13.61 6.54 -3.04
C HIS A 154 -12.69 7.75 -3.24
N ILE A 155 -11.44 7.50 -3.56
CA ILE A 155 -10.39 8.50 -3.72
C ILE A 155 -9.84 8.43 -5.15
N VAL A 156 -9.72 9.58 -5.78
CA VAL A 156 -9.07 9.73 -7.09
C VAL A 156 -7.84 10.59 -6.91
N THR A 157 -6.70 10.10 -7.34
CA THR A 157 -5.42 10.82 -7.28
C THR A 157 -5.10 11.44 -8.63
N VAL A 158 -4.83 12.74 -8.61
CA VAL A 158 -4.47 13.52 -9.79
C VAL A 158 -3.05 14.05 -9.61
N ALA A 159 -2.17 13.72 -10.55
CA ALA A 159 -0.86 14.34 -10.66
C ALA A 159 -0.99 15.72 -11.29
N VAL A 160 -0.30 16.70 -10.69
CA VAL A 160 -0.22 18.08 -11.16
C VAL A 160 1.23 18.48 -11.30
N TRP A 161 1.65 18.84 -12.49
CA TRP A 161 3.00 19.34 -12.74
C TRP A 161 3.00 20.86 -12.66
N PRO A 162 3.55 21.45 -11.56
CA PRO A 162 3.70 22.89 -11.47
C PRO A 162 4.69 23.45 -12.50
N ILE A 163 5.50 22.58 -13.10
CA ILE A 163 6.51 22.95 -14.08
C ILE A 163 6.25 22.21 -15.39
N SER A 164 6.36 22.92 -16.50
CA SER A 164 6.51 22.36 -17.83
C SER A 164 7.77 22.91 -18.47
N TYR A 165 8.45 22.09 -19.27
CA TYR A 165 9.72 22.42 -19.91
C TYR A 165 9.63 22.31 -21.44
N ALA A 166 10.05 23.36 -22.15
CA ALA A 166 10.20 23.37 -23.61
C ALA A 166 11.69 23.23 -23.96
N PRO A 167 12.17 22.03 -24.35
CA PRO A 167 13.59 21.72 -24.38
C PRO A 167 14.42 22.57 -25.35
N THR A 168 13.96 22.75 -26.61
CA THR A 168 14.73 23.50 -27.60
C THR A 168 14.82 25.00 -27.31
N ASP A 169 13.86 25.53 -26.57
CA ASP A 169 13.83 26.93 -26.16
C ASP A 169 14.52 27.16 -24.81
N GLY A 170 14.85 26.09 -24.09
CA GLY A 170 15.36 26.13 -22.73
C GLY A 170 14.38 26.80 -21.76
N GLU A 171 13.08 26.83 -22.10
CA GLU A 171 12.07 27.58 -21.35
C GLU A 171 11.35 26.68 -20.36
N ILE A 172 11.33 27.11 -19.11
CA ILE A 172 10.57 26.52 -18.02
C ILE A 172 9.35 27.42 -17.77
N LEU A 173 8.18 26.85 -17.89
CA LEU A 173 6.91 27.46 -17.51
C LEU A 173 6.53 27.00 -16.10
N PHE A 174 6.63 27.91 -15.14
CA PHE A 174 6.23 27.65 -13.76
C PHE A 174 4.79 28.13 -13.53
N ARG A 175 3.95 27.29 -12.94
CA ARG A 175 2.56 27.61 -12.56
C ARG A 175 2.50 28.06 -11.12
N ASN A 176 2.28 29.33 -10.91
CA ASN A 176 2.08 29.89 -9.56
C ASN A 176 0.72 29.45 -8.99
N SER A 177 -0.27 29.26 -9.86
CA SER A 177 -1.52 28.61 -9.51
C SER A 177 -2.06 27.78 -10.66
N VAL A 178 -2.75 26.70 -10.35
CA VAL A 178 -3.46 25.87 -11.32
C VAL A 178 -4.79 25.43 -10.74
N THR A 179 -5.88 25.72 -11.45
CA THR A 179 -7.21 25.24 -11.09
C THR A 179 -7.50 23.97 -11.86
N VAL A 180 -7.54 22.89 -11.12
CA VAL A 180 -7.82 21.54 -11.60
C VAL A 180 -9.31 21.27 -11.49
N ARG A 181 -9.93 20.76 -12.56
CA ARG A 181 -11.28 20.25 -12.56
C ARG A 181 -11.28 18.77 -12.84
N LEU A 182 -11.83 17.99 -11.91
CA LEU A 182 -12.11 16.57 -12.05
C LEU A 182 -13.57 16.40 -12.43
N ASP A 183 -13.82 15.86 -13.61
CA ASP A 183 -15.14 15.50 -14.10
C ASP A 183 -15.33 13.98 -13.95
N TYR A 184 -16.55 13.54 -13.59
CA TYR A 184 -16.87 12.13 -13.43
C TYR A 184 -18.35 11.86 -13.70
N SER A 185 -18.66 10.60 -14.03
CA SER A 185 -20.01 10.11 -14.21
C SER A 185 -20.48 9.39 -12.95
N VAL A 186 -21.75 9.61 -12.57
CA VAL A 186 -22.40 8.82 -11.51
C VAL A 186 -23.46 7.94 -12.18
N LYS A 187 -23.29 6.63 -12.13
CA LYS A 187 -24.23 5.69 -12.73
C LYS A 187 -25.38 5.42 -11.75
N ASN A 188 -26.59 5.82 -12.14
CA ASN A 188 -27.80 5.52 -11.36
C ASN A 188 -27.98 4.02 -11.11
N ALA A 189 -28.51 3.68 -9.94
CA ALA A 189 -28.67 2.33 -9.38
C ALA A 189 -29.59 1.37 -10.19
N GLY A 190 -29.47 1.32 -11.52
CA GLY A 190 -30.29 0.50 -12.41
C GLY A 190 -29.52 -0.21 -13.55
N SER A 191 -28.23 -0.02 -13.68
CA SER A 191 -27.43 -0.66 -14.74
C SER A 191 -27.04 -2.08 -14.34
N GLU A 192 -27.34 -3.05 -15.19
CA GLU A 192 -27.11 -4.49 -14.95
C GLU A 192 -25.64 -4.92 -14.90
N ASN A 193 -24.71 -4.00 -15.12
CA ASN A 193 -23.29 -4.31 -15.01
C ASN A 193 -22.62 -3.26 -14.11
N PRO A 194 -22.71 -3.40 -12.78
CA PRO A 194 -22.00 -2.52 -11.87
C PRO A 194 -20.50 -2.70 -12.09
N SER A 195 -19.78 -1.60 -12.20
CA SER A 195 -18.33 -1.66 -12.11
C SER A 195 -17.95 -2.39 -10.81
N ARG A 196 -16.82 -3.06 -10.79
CA ARG A 196 -16.29 -3.77 -9.62
C ARG A 196 -16.31 -2.88 -8.37
N LEU A 197 -15.88 -1.63 -8.50
CA LEU A 197 -15.87 -0.61 -7.45
C LEU A 197 -17.27 -0.39 -6.83
N ARG A 198 -18.32 -0.50 -7.64
CA ARG A 198 -19.70 -0.41 -7.21
C ARG A 198 -20.18 -1.58 -6.34
N ALA A 199 -19.66 -2.77 -6.61
CA ALA A 199 -19.94 -3.96 -5.79
C ALA A 199 -19.28 -3.85 -4.41
N ILE A 200 -18.11 -3.24 -4.35
CA ILE A 200 -17.36 -2.94 -3.11
C ILE A 200 -18.16 -1.97 -2.25
N SER A 201 -18.54 -0.82 -2.80
CA SER A 201 -19.25 0.26 -2.11
C SER A 201 -20.59 -0.18 -1.49
N ARG A 202 -21.32 -1.08 -2.12
CA ARG A 202 -22.63 -1.54 -1.61
C ARG A 202 -22.55 -2.44 -0.38
N ARG A 203 -21.39 -3.01 -0.08
CA ARG A 203 -21.23 -3.98 1.02
C ARG A 203 -20.69 -3.38 2.30
N ALA A 204 -20.00 -2.26 2.19
CA ALA A 204 -19.42 -1.56 3.34
C ALA A 204 -20.46 -0.80 4.19
N THR A 205 -21.69 -0.64 3.71
CA THR A 205 -22.73 0.14 4.37
C THR A 205 -23.29 -0.53 5.61
N GLY A 206 -22.84 -0.14 6.73
CA GLY A 206 -23.47 -0.53 8.01
C GLY A 206 -22.54 -0.68 9.21
N ARG A 207 -21.29 -0.23 9.14
CA ARG A 207 -20.32 -0.48 10.21
C ARG A 207 -19.66 0.78 10.80
N ASN A 208 -19.23 0.65 12.03
CA ASN A 208 -18.50 1.69 12.76
C ASN A 208 -17.15 2.08 12.13
N ASN A 209 -16.58 1.25 11.23
CA ASN A 209 -15.36 1.52 10.47
C ASN A 209 -15.51 2.73 9.52
N VAL A 210 -16.70 2.94 8.99
CA VAL A 210 -17.04 4.08 8.14
C VAL A 210 -16.62 5.42 8.74
N ARG A 211 -16.66 5.55 10.06
CA ARG A 211 -16.28 6.80 10.72
C ARG A 211 -14.77 7.04 10.70
N TRP A 212 -13.96 6.01 10.91
CA TRP A 212 -12.49 6.17 10.90
C TRP A 212 -11.99 6.51 9.48
N GLY A 213 -12.41 5.78 8.48
CA GLY A 213 -12.01 6.03 7.11
C GLY A 213 -12.46 7.38 6.59
N ARG A 214 -13.63 7.88 7.02
CA ARG A 214 -14.06 9.26 6.72
C ARG A 214 -13.16 10.31 7.33
N GLU A 215 -12.79 10.17 8.58
CA GLU A 215 -11.90 11.14 9.22
C GLU A 215 -10.51 11.09 8.55
N GLU A 216 -10.04 9.90 8.17
CA GLU A 216 -8.80 9.78 7.42
C GLU A 216 -8.92 10.35 5.99
N ALA A 217 -10.00 10.05 5.28
CA ALA A 217 -10.27 10.64 3.97
C ALA A 217 -10.26 12.18 4.03
N LYS A 218 -10.89 12.78 5.05
CA LYS A 218 -10.89 14.23 5.25
C LYS A 218 -9.48 14.82 5.44
N ARG A 219 -8.57 14.05 6.00
CA ARG A 219 -7.18 14.49 6.22
C ARG A 219 -6.34 14.50 4.96
N ILE A 220 -6.62 13.60 4.01
CA ILE A 220 -5.77 13.38 2.84
C ILE A 220 -6.32 14.00 1.54
N VAL A 221 -7.61 14.39 1.51
CA VAL A 221 -8.23 14.92 0.30
C VAL A 221 -8.27 16.44 0.28
N VAL A 222 -8.32 17.00 -0.93
CA VAL A 222 -8.43 18.47 -1.14
C VAL A 222 -9.84 19.00 -0.98
N ASN A 223 -10.85 18.14 -0.90
CA ASN A 223 -12.26 18.47 -0.75
C ASN A 223 -12.92 17.86 0.50
N PRO A 224 -12.35 18.06 1.71
CA PRO A 224 -12.81 17.36 2.92
C PRO A 224 -14.26 17.63 3.29
N ALA A 225 -14.80 18.81 2.95
CA ALA A 225 -16.19 19.18 3.23
C ALA A 225 -17.22 18.32 2.47
N GLN A 226 -16.82 17.65 1.39
CA GLN A 226 -17.70 16.83 0.56
C GLN A 226 -17.73 15.35 0.98
N VAL A 227 -16.74 14.89 1.77
CA VAL A 227 -16.58 13.48 2.16
C VAL A 227 -17.85 12.91 2.78
N ASP A 228 -18.47 13.64 3.72
CA ASP A 228 -19.70 13.16 4.37
C ASP A 228 -20.90 13.05 3.42
N GLY A 229 -20.93 13.87 2.36
CA GLY A 229 -22.00 13.88 1.35
C GLY A 229 -21.86 12.73 0.34
N PHE A 230 -20.70 12.13 0.21
CA PHE A 230 -20.43 11.04 -0.73
C PHE A 230 -20.60 9.65 -0.12
N ALA A 231 -20.75 9.59 1.20
CA ALA A 231 -21.02 8.32 1.86
C ALA A 231 -22.31 7.68 1.34
N PRO A 232 -22.30 6.37 1.09
CA PRO A 232 -23.50 5.67 0.69
C PRO A 232 -24.58 5.86 1.75
N ALA A 233 -25.81 6.13 1.31
CA ALA A 233 -26.95 6.12 2.22
C ALA A 233 -27.02 4.75 2.90
N THR A 234 -27.13 4.73 4.21
CA THR A 234 -27.25 3.51 5.02
C THR A 234 -28.35 2.63 4.43
N ALA A 235 -27.96 1.65 3.65
CA ALA A 235 -28.89 0.66 3.15
C ALA A 235 -29.33 -0.17 4.36
N THR A 236 -30.60 -0.08 4.71
CA THR A 236 -31.22 -1.04 5.61
C THR A 236 -30.99 -2.42 5.00
N ARG A 237 -30.11 -3.20 5.59
CA ARG A 237 -29.83 -4.57 5.15
C ARG A 237 -31.13 -5.35 5.18
N SER A 238 -31.56 -5.78 4.02
CA SER A 238 -32.39 -6.98 3.93
C SER A 238 -31.52 -8.12 4.42
N ALA A 239 -31.76 -8.60 5.62
CA ALA A 239 -31.10 -9.80 6.11
C ALA A 239 -31.39 -10.90 5.09
N SER A 240 -30.41 -11.28 4.31
CA SER A 240 -30.46 -12.52 3.54
C SER A 240 -30.60 -13.62 4.58
N SER A 241 -31.76 -14.26 4.60
CA SER A 241 -32.13 -15.32 5.55
C SER A 241 -31.42 -16.63 5.20
N ARG A 242 -30.09 -16.58 5.09
CA ARG A 242 -29.29 -17.78 5.01
C ARG A 242 -28.66 -18.01 6.38
N THR A 243 -29.48 -18.58 7.29
CA THR A 243 -28.97 -19.16 8.54
C THR A 243 -28.40 -20.52 8.15
N VAL A 244 -27.10 -20.62 8.01
CA VAL A 244 -26.51 -21.82 7.44
C VAL A 244 -25.38 -22.38 8.30
N THR A 245 -24.64 -21.59 9.05
CA THR A 245 -23.56 -22.15 9.85
C THR A 245 -23.83 -22.08 11.35
N THR A 246 -23.43 -23.14 12.06
CA THR A 246 -23.40 -23.19 13.54
C THR A 246 -22.11 -22.59 14.12
N LEU A 247 -21.20 -22.13 13.26
CA LEU A 247 -19.95 -21.53 13.70
C LEU A 247 -20.22 -20.16 14.31
N PRO A 248 -19.55 -19.85 15.45
CA PRO A 248 -19.73 -18.57 16.10
C PRO A 248 -19.17 -17.43 15.25
N ASP A 249 -19.74 -16.25 15.41
CA ASP A 249 -19.30 -15.01 14.84
C ASP A 249 -18.96 -13.99 15.93
N PHE A 250 -17.87 -13.28 15.77
CA PHE A 250 -17.41 -12.27 16.71
C PHE A 250 -16.91 -11.03 15.98
N GLU A 251 -16.95 -9.88 16.65
CA GLU A 251 -16.35 -8.65 16.12
C GLU A 251 -14.80 -8.76 16.03
N TYR A 252 -14.20 -9.40 17.03
CA TYR A 252 -12.79 -9.75 17.09
C TYR A 252 -12.63 -11.26 17.10
N THR A 253 -12.31 -11.84 15.97
CA THR A 253 -12.16 -13.30 15.81
C THR A 253 -10.69 -13.69 15.79
N VAL A 254 -10.30 -14.62 16.66
CA VAL A 254 -9.02 -15.32 16.55
C VAL A 254 -9.28 -16.63 15.80
N VAL A 255 -8.59 -16.86 14.70
CA VAL A 255 -8.60 -18.16 14.02
C VAL A 255 -7.27 -18.87 14.32
N THR A 256 -7.35 -20.10 14.81
CA THR A 256 -6.18 -20.93 15.13
C THR A 256 -6.58 -22.41 15.11
N ASN A 257 -5.65 -23.31 15.34
CA ASN A 257 -5.99 -24.73 15.49
C ASN A 257 -6.53 -25.06 16.91
N ARG A 258 -7.11 -26.23 17.05
CA ARG A 258 -7.75 -26.70 18.30
C ARG A 258 -6.75 -26.84 19.46
N GLU A 259 -5.50 -27.17 19.15
CA GLU A 259 -4.44 -27.32 20.14
C GLU A 259 -4.07 -25.98 20.82
N LEU A 260 -3.96 -24.92 20.01
CA LEU A 260 -3.54 -23.60 20.46
C LEU A 260 -4.70 -22.76 21.00
N ALA A 261 -5.95 -23.04 20.62
CA ALA A 261 -7.13 -22.27 20.95
C ALA A 261 -7.25 -21.91 22.46
N PRO A 262 -7.02 -22.82 23.42
CA PRO A 262 -7.13 -22.50 24.85
C PRO A 262 -6.11 -21.47 25.34
N ALA A 263 -4.98 -21.27 24.62
CA ALA A 263 -3.97 -20.31 25.03
C ALA A 263 -4.41 -18.85 24.80
N PHE A 264 -5.47 -18.63 24.03
CA PHE A 264 -6.02 -17.29 23.73
C PHE A 264 -7.04 -16.80 24.76
N ASP A 265 -7.43 -17.58 25.75
CA ASP A 265 -8.47 -17.20 26.72
C ASP A 265 -8.18 -15.85 27.40
N ARG A 266 -6.91 -15.59 27.72
CA ARG A 266 -6.50 -14.32 28.34
C ARG A 266 -6.59 -13.14 27.37
N LEU A 267 -6.20 -13.31 26.10
CA LEU A 267 -6.37 -12.30 25.07
C LEU A 267 -7.84 -11.99 24.81
N ILE A 268 -8.64 -13.04 24.69
CA ILE A 268 -10.10 -12.91 24.49
C ILE A 268 -10.74 -12.20 25.67
N GLY A 269 -10.38 -12.58 26.91
CA GLY A 269 -10.83 -11.90 28.11
C GLY A 269 -10.51 -10.41 28.11
N TRP A 270 -9.30 -10.06 27.70
CA TRP A 270 -8.88 -8.66 27.56
C TRP A 270 -9.68 -7.90 26.50
N LYS A 271 -9.86 -8.47 25.30
CA LYS A 271 -10.65 -7.84 24.23
C LYS A 271 -12.12 -7.65 24.66
N ARG A 272 -12.69 -8.60 25.38
CA ARG A 272 -14.05 -8.47 25.95
C ARG A 272 -14.13 -7.35 26.98
N GLN A 273 -13.11 -7.19 27.86
CA GLN A 273 -13.05 -6.06 28.78
C GLN A 273 -13.01 -4.70 28.08
N LYS A 274 -12.44 -4.65 26.85
CA LYS A 274 -12.44 -3.45 26.00
C LYS A 274 -13.75 -3.23 25.24
N GLY A 275 -14.74 -4.11 25.42
CA GLY A 275 -16.08 -3.97 24.82
C GLY A 275 -16.27 -4.69 23.49
N TYR A 276 -15.28 -5.45 23.01
CA TYR A 276 -15.44 -6.24 21.78
C TYR A 276 -16.22 -7.52 22.06
N SER A 277 -17.11 -7.90 21.12
CA SER A 277 -17.51 -9.31 21.00
C SER A 277 -16.30 -10.07 20.48
N ALA A 278 -15.68 -10.92 21.29
CA ALA A 278 -14.43 -11.59 20.93
C ALA A 278 -14.48 -13.09 21.23
N GLY A 279 -13.86 -13.89 20.38
CA GLY A 279 -13.77 -15.33 20.56
C GLY A 279 -12.75 -16.00 19.64
N VAL A 280 -12.56 -17.31 19.88
CA VAL A 280 -11.69 -18.18 19.07
C VAL A 280 -12.56 -19.08 18.22
N VAL A 281 -12.17 -19.27 16.96
CA VAL A 281 -12.75 -20.25 16.02
C VAL A 281 -11.63 -21.15 15.54
N CYS A 282 -11.85 -22.45 15.66
CA CYS A 282 -10.84 -23.43 15.23
C CYS A 282 -10.88 -23.62 13.71
N ILE A 283 -9.69 -23.62 13.09
CA ILE A 283 -9.57 -23.82 11.64
C ILE A 283 -10.21 -25.15 11.20
N GLU A 284 -10.07 -26.19 12.01
CA GLU A 284 -10.64 -27.51 11.70
C GLU A 284 -12.17 -27.47 11.60
N ASP A 285 -12.82 -26.61 12.40
CA ASP A 285 -14.27 -26.46 12.34
C ASP A 285 -14.71 -25.68 11.09
N ILE A 286 -13.88 -24.70 10.65
CA ILE A 286 -14.10 -23.99 9.40
C ILE A 286 -13.96 -24.93 8.21
N LEU A 287 -12.87 -25.70 8.17
CA LEU A 287 -12.57 -26.60 7.08
C LEU A 287 -13.57 -27.77 6.97
N ALA A 288 -14.13 -28.20 8.09
CA ALA A 288 -15.16 -29.24 8.12
C ALA A 288 -16.58 -28.71 7.83
N CYS A 289 -16.81 -27.41 7.84
CA CYS A 289 -18.12 -26.84 7.66
C CYS A 289 -18.64 -27.01 6.23
N PRO A 290 -19.80 -27.66 6.01
CA PRO A 290 -20.33 -27.86 4.66
C PRO A 290 -20.60 -26.58 3.88
N ASP A 291 -20.82 -25.47 4.59
CA ASP A 291 -21.18 -24.19 3.97
C ASP A 291 -20.02 -23.51 3.24
N PHE A 292 -18.78 -23.91 3.55
CA PHE A 292 -17.56 -23.39 2.97
C PHE A 292 -16.85 -24.40 2.05
N GLN A 293 -17.53 -25.50 1.71
CA GLN A 293 -17.06 -26.46 0.71
C GLN A 293 -17.42 -25.98 -0.70
N GLY A 294 -16.68 -26.41 -1.71
CA GLY A 294 -17.01 -26.16 -3.10
C GLY A 294 -16.33 -24.94 -3.72
N GLY A 295 -15.24 -24.48 -3.14
CA GLY A 295 -14.34 -23.55 -3.78
C GLY A 295 -14.23 -22.17 -3.14
N ASP A 296 -13.27 -21.43 -3.63
CA ASP A 296 -13.07 -20.04 -3.28
C ASP A 296 -14.29 -19.18 -3.73
N LEU A 297 -14.41 -18.01 -3.15
CA LEU A 297 -15.49 -17.05 -3.43
C LEU A 297 -15.60 -16.64 -4.89
N VAL A 298 -14.49 -16.65 -5.61
CA VAL A 298 -14.38 -16.06 -6.95
C VAL A 298 -13.84 -17.04 -7.98
N SER A 299 -12.92 -17.92 -7.63
CA SER A 299 -12.21 -18.81 -8.56
C SER A 299 -12.76 -20.22 -8.64
N ASN A 300 -13.65 -20.64 -7.73
CA ASN A 300 -14.17 -21.99 -7.58
C ASN A 300 -13.08 -23.06 -7.29
N ILE A 301 -11.93 -22.64 -6.76
CA ILE A 301 -10.89 -23.54 -6.29
C ILE A 301 -11.20 -23.93 -4.85
N ASP A 302 -11.46 -25.21 -4.62
CA ASP A 302 -11.79 -25.74 -3.30
C ASP A 302 -10.51 -26.09 -2.53
N ASP A 303 -9.96 -25.08 -1.85
CA ASP A 303 -8.80 -25.24 -0.97
C ASP A 303 -9.04 -24.62 0.41
N ASP A 304 -8.14 -24.91 1.34
CA ASP A 304 -8.28 -24.51 2.73
C ASP A 304 -8.20 -22.98 2.92
N ALA A 305 -7.41 -22.29 2.11
CA ALA A 305 -7.34 -20.83 2.13
C ALA A 305 -8.67 -20.21 1.62
N GLY A 306 -9.24 -20.77 0.56
CA GLY A 306 -10.55 -20.36 0.05
C GLY A 306 -11.67 -20.56 1.08
N LYS A 307 -11.66 -21.71 1.79
CA LYS A 307 -12.63 -22.00 2.86
C LYS A 307 -12.50 -21.01 4.02
N LEU A 308 -11.29 -20.70 4.46
CA LEU A 308 -11.04 -19.69 5.49
C LEU A 308 -11.54 -18.31 5.05
N ARG A 309 -11.22 -17.89 3.83
CA ARG A 309 -11.72 -16.63 3.27
C ARG A 309 -13.25 -16.60 3.20
N ALA A 310 -13.88 -17.70 2.79
CA ALA A 310 -15.32 -17.83 2.73
C ALA A 310 -15.99 -17.68 4.11
N TYR A 311 -15.41 -18.27 5.16
CA TYR A 311 -15.86 -18.08 6.53
C TYR A 311 -15.72 -16.62 6.98
N LEU A 312 -14.57 -15.99 6.77
CA LEU A 312 -14.36 -14.59 7.15
C LEU A 312 -15.33 -13.67 6.43
N LYS A 313 -15.56 -13.91 5.13
CA LYS A 313 -16.56 -13.16 4.37
C LYS A 313 -17.98 -13.39 4.90
N TYR A 314 -18.35 -14.62 5.22
CA TYR A 314 -19.66 -14.93 5.79
C TYR A 314 -19.89 -14.15 7.10
N THR A 315 -18.93 -14.16 8.01
CA THR A 315 -19.02 -13.43 9.29
C THR A 315 -18.96 -11.92 9.10
N TYR A 316 -18.26 -11.44 8.08
CA TYR A 316 -18.33 -10.05 7.66
C TYR A 316 -19.71 -9.68 7.12
N ASP A 317 -20.29 -10.48 6.23
CA ASP A 317 -21.61 -10.25 5.65
C ASP A 317 -22.73 -10.34 6.69
N SER A 318 -22.57 -11.17 7.76
CA SER A 318 -23.48 -11.23 8.91
C SER A 318 -23.48 -9.93 9.73
N GLY A 319 -22.44 -9.11 9.62
CA GLY A 319 -22.34 -7.82 10.26
C GLY A 319 -21.51 -7.81 11.54
N SER A 320 -20.93 -8.94 11.95
CA SER A 320 -20.19 -9.05 13.21
C SER A 320 -18.69 -8.77 13.03
N LEU A 321 -18.03 -9.39 12.06
CA LEU A 321 -16.57 -9.37 11.94
C LEU A 321 -16.01 -8.00 11.57
N ARG A 322 -15.01 -7.57 12.33
CA ARG A 322 -14.21 -6.37 12.09
C ARG A 322 -12.71 -6.63 12.12
N TYR A 323 -12.28 -7.47 13.05
CA TYR A 323 -10.88 -7.81 13.26
C TYR A 323 -10.72 -9.33 13.21
N ALA A 324 -9.79 -9.80 12.39
CA ALA A 324 -9.38 -11.20 12.36
C ALA A 324 -7.90 -11.32 12.73
N LEU A 325 -7.59 -12.05 13.79
CA LEU A 325 -6.25 -12.47 14.14
C LEU A 325 -6.03 -13.89 13.63
N LEU A 326 -5.24 -14.04 12.57
CA LEU A 326 -4.79 -15.33 12.06
C LEU A 326 -3.63 -15.81 12.92
N ALA A 327 -3.91 -16.68 13.86
CA ALA A 327 -2.95 -17.11 14.88
C ALA A 327 -2.37 -18.47 14.54
N GLY A 328 -1.24 -18.44 13.88
CA GLY A 328 -0.49 -19.59 13.41
C GLY A 328 0.38 -19.25 12.19
N ASP A 329 1.46 -20.00 12.04
CA ASP A 329 2.25 -20.02 10.80
C ASP A 329 1.59 -20.95 9.74
N TYR A 330 2.32 -21.26 8.66
CA TYR A 330 1.83 -22.12 7.58
C TYR A 330 1.53 -23.56 8.01
N THR A 331 2.06 -24.02 9.14
CA THR A 331 1.79 -25.36 9.68
C THR A 331 0.49 -25.42 10.47
N VAL A 332 -0.01 -24.27 10.90
CA VAL A 332 -1.23 -24.12 11.71
C VAL A 332 -2.40 -23.61 10.89
N LEU A 333 -2.17 -22.63 10.04
CA LEU A 333 -3.21 -21.99 9.23
C LEU A 333 -2.83 -21.95 7.76
N PRO A 334 -3.80 -22.07 6.87
CA PRO A 334 -3.55 -21.97 5.44
C PRO A 334 -3.00 -20.57 5.07
N ILE A 335 -2.17 -20.55 4.05
CA ILE A 335 -1.62 -19.35 3.43
C ILE A 335 -2.16 -19.26 2.01
N ARG A 336 -2.42 -18.03 1.54
CA ARG A 336 -2.57 -17.75 0.11
C ARG A 336 -1.26 -17.19 -0.41
N TYR A 337 -0.76 -17.78 -1.49
CA TYR A 337 0.35 -17.22 -2.23
C TYR A 337 -0.19 -16.37 -3.38
N GLY A 338 0.28 -15.14 -3.47
CA GLY A 338 0.24 -14.36 -4.70
C GLY A 338 1.44 -14.72 -5.59
N THR A 339 1.33 -14.42 -6.87
CA THR A 339 2.36 -14.76 -7.87
C THR A 339 3.13 -13.50 -8.26
N GLY A 340 4.31 -13.31 -7.70
CA GLY A 340 5.26 -12.30 -8.11
C GLY A 340 6.18 -12.81 -9.23
N ARG A 341 7.01 -11.92 -9.75
CA ARG A 341 8.08 -12.28 -10.71
C ARG A 341 9.44 -12.02 -10.12
N ARG A 342 10.33 -12.98 -10.30
CA ARG A 342 11.73 -12.85 -9.92
C ARG A 342 12.63 -13.06 -11.12
N SER A 343 13.58 -12.16 -11.33
CA SER A 343 14.64 -12.36 -12.30
C SER A 343 15.68 -13.33 -11.74
N ILE A 344 15.99 -14.38 -12.49
CA ILE A 344 17.09 -15.28 -12.17
C ILE A 344 18.09 -15.29 -13.32
N THR A 345 19.38 -15.37 -12.99
CA THR A 345 20.44 -15.52 -13.98
C THR A 345 20.67 -16.98 -14.27
N ILE A 346 20.57 -17.34 -15.52
CA ILE A 346 20.89 -18.69 -16.03
C ILE A 346 22.05 -18.63 -17.02
N LYS A 347 22.75 -19.73 -17.16
CA LYS A 347 23.72 -19.88 -18.26
C LYS A 347 23.00 -20.33 -19.52
N ASP A 348 23.19 -19.59 -20.61
CA ASP A 348 22.68 -20.00 -21.92
C ASP A 348 23.51 -21.16 -22.53
N SER A 349 23.13 -21.61 -23.71
CA SER A 349 23.83 -22.70 -24.41
C SER A 349 25.27 -22.36 -24.80
N GLN A 350 25.66 -21.10 -24.70
CA GLN A 350 27.01 -20.59 -24.97
C GLN A 350 27.78 -20.27 -23.67
N ASN A 351 27.25 -20.70 -22.51
CA ASN A 351 27.80 -20.45 -21.18
C ASN A 351 27.87 -18.95 -20.80
N GLN A 352 27.02 -18.10 -21.43
CA GLN A 352 26.88 -16.68 -21.09
C GLN A 352 25.70 -16.49 -20.13
N ASP A 353 25.79 -15.46 -19.29
CA ASP A 353 24.72 -15.12 -18.37
C ASP A 353 23.52 -14.54 -19.15
N SER A 354 22.36 -15.11 -18.89
CA SER A 354 21.07 -14.66 -19.41
C SER A 354 20.09 -14.55 -18.28
N SER A 355 19.33 -13.47 -18.22
CA SER A 355 18.29 -13.28 -17.21
C SER A 355 16.95 -13.76 -17.75
N ILE A 356 16.28 -14.60 -16.98
CA ILE A 356 14.89 -15.00 -17.22
C ILE A 356 14.03 -14.63 -16.02
N TYR A 357 12.77 -14.35 -16.29
CA TYR A 357 11.77 -14.17 -15.23
C TYR A 357 11.11 -15.50 -14.90
N VAL A 358 10.97 -15.78 -13.63
CA VAL A 358 10.23 -16.93 -13.11
C VAL A 358 9.15 -16.46 -12.16
N ASP A 359 8.05 -17.20 -12.11
CA ASP A 359 7.00 -16.96 -11.15
C ASP A 359 7.52 -17.28 -9.75
N TRP A 360 7.20 -16.41 -8.80
CA TRP A 360 7.68 -16.50 -7.44
C TRP A 360 6.50 -16.42 -6.46
N PRO A 361 6.25 -17.45 -5.64
CA PRO A 361 5.18 -17.43 -4.69
C PRO A 361 5.48 -16.44 -3.56
N ILE A 362 4.54 -15.52 -3.31
CA ILE A 362 4.62 -14.50 -2.25
C ILE A 362 3.44 -14.70 -1.30
N PRO A 363 3.65 -15.05 -0.03
CA PRO A 363 2.56 -15.21 0.92
C PRO A 363 1.88 -13.86 1.17
N SER A 364 0.54 -13.85 1.17
CA SER A 364 -0.24 -12.62 1.30
C SER A 364 -1.49 -12.82 2.14
N ASP A 365 -1.58 -12.12 3.26
CA ASP A 365 -2.78 -12.08 4.09
C ASP A 365 -3.80 -11.03 3.61
N LEU A 366 -3.46 -10.22 2.61
CA LEU A 366 -4.43 -9.35 1.93
C LEU A 366 -5.61 -10.15 1.36
N TYR A 367 -5.33 -11.36 0.88
CA TYR A 367 -6.35 -12.30 0.39
C TYR A 367 -7.49 -12.56 1.41
N PHE A 368 -7.17 -12.60 2.69
CA PHE A 368 -8.14 -12.82 3.77
C PHE A 368 -8.87 -11.55 4.22
N SER A 369 -8.45 -10.40 3.76
CA SER A 369 -9.10 -9.11 4.05
C SER A 369 -9.84 -8.52 2.84
N ASP A 370 -9.50 -8.95 1.63
CA ASP A 370 -10.17 -8.58 0.38
C ASP A 370 -11.27 -9.60 0.05
N PHE A 371 -12.53 -9.23 0.24
CA PHE A 371 -13.68 -10.10 -0.05
C PHE A 371 -14.33 -9.83 -1.41
N ASN A 372 -13.85 -8.86 -2.15
CA ASN A 372 -14.43 -8.40 -3.41
C ASN A 372 -13.52 -8.67 -4.60
N GLY A 373 -12.21 -8.72 -4.36
CA GLY A 373 -11.21 -8.94 -5.39
C GLY A 373 -11.26 -10.34 -5.99
N ASN A 374 -11.05 -10.42 -7.30
CA ASN A 374 -10.79 -11.68 -7.98
C ASN A 374 -9.28 -11.88 -8.13
N TRP A 375 -8.75 -12.77 -7.34
CA TRP A 375 -7.33 -13.12 -7.29
C TRP A 375 -6.92 -14.17 -8.32
N ASN A 376 -7.89 -14.77 -9.01
CA ASN A 376 -7.69 -15.83 -9.99
C ASN A 376 -8.77 -15.71 -11.07
N VAL A 377 -8.50 -14.90 -12.10
CA VAL A 377 -9.47 -14.56 -13.15
C VAL A 377 -9.62 -15.68 -14.15
N ASP A 378 -8.54 -16.37 -14.48
CA ASP A 378 -8.49 -17.42 -15.50
C ASP A 378 -8.75 -18.82 -14.93
N GLY A 379 -8.78 -18.96 -13.60
CA GLY A 379 -9.15 -20.19 -12.92
C GLY A 379 -8.03 -21.23 -12.87
N ASP A 380 -6.79 -20.82 -13.03
CA ASP A 380 -5.65 -21.70 -12.90
C ASP A 380 -5.20 -21.89 -11.43
N SER A 381 -3.98 -22.32 -11.17
CA SER A 381 -3.46 -22.53 -9.81
C SER A 381 -2.67 -21.35 -9.24
N LEU A 382 -2.50 -20.29 -10.00
CA LEU A 382 -1.79 -19.08 -9.62
C LEU A 382 -2.79 -18.02 -9.17
N TYR A 383 -2.39 -17.17 -8.25
CA TYR A 383 -3.23 -16.13 -7.69
C TYR A 383 -2.51 -14.79 -7.71
N GLY A 384 -3.22 -13.74 -8.08
CA GLY A 384 -2.69 -12.37 -8.03
C GLY A 384 -1.46 -12.20 -8.91
N GLU A 385 -1.49 -12.72 -10.12
CA GLU A 385 -0.37 -12.75 -11.03
C GLU A 385 0.05 -11.34 -11.48
N PHE A 386 1.35 -11.11 -11.41
CA PHE A 386 1.95 -9.87 -11.88
C PHE A 386 1.84 -9.77 -13.42
N GLU A 387 1.50 -8.58 -13.92
CA GLU A 387 1.27 -8.29 -15.36
C GLU A 387 0.09 -9.05 -16.01
N SER A 388 -0.70 -9.77 -15.23
CA SER A 388 -1.97 -10.36 -15.71
C SER A 388 -3.15 -9.41 -15.45
N SER A 389 -4.34 -9.81 -15.92
CA SER A 389 -5.57 -9.10 -15.58
C SER A 389 -5.88 -9.12 -14.07
N GLU A 390 -5.29 -10.03 -13.32
CA GLU A 390 -5.50 -10.21 -11.89
C GLU A 390 -4.96 -9.08 -11.05
N MET A 391 -3.81 -8.50 -11.44
CA MET A 391 -3.26 -7.31 -10.78
C MET A 391 -4.28 -6.17 -10.71
N TYR A 392 -5.17 -6.07 -11.70
CA TYR A 392 -6.21 -5.05 -11.75
C TYR A 392 -7.55 -5.50 -11.14
N THR A 393 -7.67 -6.77 -10.75
CA THR A 393 -8.90 -7.32 -10.19
C THR A 393 -8.82 -7.60 -8.69
N MET A 394 -7.64 -7.58 -8.10
CA MET A 394 -7.45 -7.55 -6.66
C MET A 394 -7.94 -6.21 -6.08
N ASP A 395 -8.47 -6.24 -4.87
CA ASP A 395 -8.83 -5.03 -4.15
C ASP A 395 -7.86 -4.80 -2.98
N TYR A 396 -7.18 -3.67 -3.04
CA TYR A 396 -6.24 -3.27 -1.98
C TYR A 396 -6.91 -2.54 -0.81
N ALA A 397 -8.22 -2.29 -0.90
CA ALA A 397 -9.01 -1.74 0.20
C ALA A 397 -9.65 -2.87 1.01
N PRO A 398 -9.15 -3.17 2.21
CA PRO A 398 -9.61 -4.31 3.00
C PRO A 398 -11.01 -4.08 3.60
N GLU A 399 -11.87 -5.08 3.58
CA GLU A 399 -13.16 -5.05 4.27
C GLU A 399 -13.05 -5.24 5.77
N ILE A 400 -11.99 -5.93 6.23
CA ILE A 400 -11.70 -6.18 7.64
C ILE A 400 -10.22 -5.94 7.94
N PHE A 401 -9.91 -5.72 9.20
CA PHE A 401 -8.52 -5.66 9.65
C PHE A 401 -8.01 -7.08 9.94
N VAL A 402 -7.03 -7.52 9.17
CA VAL A 402 -6.36 -8.82 9.37
C VAL A 402 -4.98 -8.59 9.94
N GLY A 403 -4.62 -9.37 10.94
CA GLY A 403 -3.25 -9.47 11.44
C GLY A 403 -2.87 -10.94 11.60
N ARG A 404 -1.59 -11.27 11.39
CA ARG A 404 -1.08 -12.63 11.64
C ARG A 404 -0.17 -12.66 12.85
N LEU A 405 -0.40 -13.62 13.72
CA LEU A 405 0.50 -13.96 14.82
C LEU A 405 1.20 -15.27 14.48
N LEU A 406 2.50 -15.18 14.19
CA LEU A 406 3.32 -16.35 13.87
C LEU A 406 3.62 -17.13 15.15
N CYS A 407 2.72 -18.01 15.54
CA CYS A 407 2.86 -18.83 16.74
C CYS A 407 2.66 -20.31 16.40
N THR A 408 3.47 -21.15 17.03
CA THR A 408 3.40 -22.62 16.93
C THR A 408 3.18 -23.26 18.29
N ASN A 409 3.30 -22.49 19.35
CA ASN A 409 3.16 -23.00 20.73
C ASN A 409 2.52 -22.00 21.68
N ARG A 410 2.09 -22.48 22.84
CA ARG A 410 1.37 -21.70 23.85
C ARG A 410 2.22 -20.62 24.53
N GLN A 411 3.54 -20.80 24.60
CA GLN A 411 4.42 -19.82 25.23
C GLN A 411 4.53 -18.55 24.38
N GLU A 412 4.62 -18.67 23.07
CA GLU A 412 4.62 -17.56 22.14
C GLU A 412 3.33 -16.75 22.24
N ILE A 413 2.18 -17.42 22.32
CA ILE A 413 0.88 -16.79 22.51
C ILE A 413 0.82 -16.02 23.84
N ALA A 414 1.34 -16.63 24.93
CA ALA A 414 1.40 -15.97 26.22
C ALA A 414 2.28 -14.72 26.19
N ASN A 415 3.45 -14.80 25.58
CA ASN A 415 4.39 -13.68 25.43
C ASN A 415 3.75 -12.53 24.66
N TYR A 416 3.13 -12.82 23.53
CA TYR A 416 2.42 -11.81 22.73
C TYR A 416 1.29 -11.16 23.52
N THR A 417 0.47 -11.99 24.18
CA THR A 417 -0.70 -11.51 24.94
C THR A 417 -0.28 -10.58 26.08
N GLU A 418 0.74 -10.95 26.84
CA GLU A 418 1.24 -10.11 27.94
C GLU A 418 1.83 -8.79 27.44
N LYS A 419 2.59 -8.83 26.34
CA LYS A 419 3.14 -7.64 25.71
C LYS A 419 2.02 -6.70 25.22
N LEU A 420 1.02 -7.24 24.54
CA LEU A 420 -0.12 -6.47 24.04
C LEU A 420 -0.91 -5.84 25.19
N ILE A 421 -1.24 -6.62 26.23
CA ILE A 421 -1.98 -6.10 27.39
C ILE A 421 -1.18 -5.01 28.09
N ARG A 422 0.13 -5.18 28.24
CA ARG A 422 1.02 -4.17 28.84
C ARG A 422 1.00 -2.88 28.01
N TYR A 423 1.17 -3.00 26.68
CA TYR A 423 1.11 -1.87 25.78
C TYR A 423 -0.24 -1.12 25.85
N GLU A 424 -1.35 -1.84 25.84
CA GLU A 424 -2.68 -1.23 25.83
C GLU A 424 -3.13 -0.70 27.20
N ARG A 425 -2.57 -1.21 28.29
CA ARG A 425 -2.99 -0.89 29.67
C ARG A 425 -2.09 0.09 30.38
N ASN A 426 -0.79 -0.14 30.34
CA ASN A 426 0.19 0.63 31.10
C ASN A 426 1.57 0.59 30.42
N PRO A 427 1.71 1.13 29.21
CA PRO A 427 2.98 1.15 28.52
C PRO A 427 4.03 1.94 29.30
N GLY A 428 5.27 1.48 29.28
CA GLY A 428 6.37 2.12 29.99
C GLY A 428 6.25 2.14 31.52
N ASN A 429 5.42 1.26 32.10
CA ASN A 429 5.13 1.26 33.53
C ASN A 429 4.65 2.63 34.07
N GLY A 430 3.89 3.36 33.23
CA GLY A 430 3.39 4.70 33.53
C GLY A 430 4.23 5.83 32.97
N ASP A 431 5.36 5.56 32.36
CA ASP A 431 6.12 6.52 31.57
C ASP A 431 5.63 6.50 30.11
N TYR A 432 4.69 7.36 29.79
CA TYR A 432 4.11 7.48 28.46
C TYR A 432 4.95 8.37 27.52
N SER A 433 6.04 8.98 27.99
CA SER A 433 6.83 9.93 27.20
C SER A 433 7.48 9.28 25.99
N TYR A 434 7.83 8.00 26.07
CA TYR A 434 8.42 7.27 24.95
C TYR A 434 7.46 7.10 23.76
N LEU A 435 6.14 7.10 23.98
CA LEU A 435 5.14 6.99 22.91
C LEU A 435 5.15 8.18 21.95
N GLN A 436 5.81 9.28 22.32
CA GLN A 436 5.99 10.45 21.46
C GLN A 436 7.33 10.47 20.72
N LYS A 437 8.11 9.40 20.86
CA LYS A 437 9.41 9.25 20.22
C LYS A 437 9.35 8.27 19.06
N ALA A 438 10.00 8.60 17.95
CA ALA A 438 10.16 7.70 16.80
C ALA A 438 11.63 7.51 16.45
N PHE A 439 11.95 6.33 15.97
CA PHE A 439 13.25 5.99 15.43
C PHE A 439 13.10 5.59 13.95
N TYR A 440 13.77 6.33 13.10
CA TYR A 440 13.81 6.10 11.66
C TYR A 440 15.19 5.60 11.26
N HIS A 441 15.23 4.50 10.54
CA HIS A 441 16.45 3.93 10.00
C HIS A 441 16.29 3.76 8.50
N GLN A 442 17.20 4.29 7.70
CA GLN A 442 17.17 4.18 6.24
C GLN A 442 18.51 3.66 5.70
N CYS A 443 18.44 2.93 4.60
CA CYS A 443 19.60 2.42 3.88
C CYS A 443 20.17 3.46 2.90
N ASP A 444 21.31 3.10 2.31
CA ASP A 444 22.06 3.91 1.34
C ASP A 444 21.24 4.31 0.10
N GLU A 445 20.37 3.44 -0.39
CA GLU A 445 19.56 3.70 -1.59
C GLU A 445 18.50 4.77 -1.38
N LEU A 446 17.94 4.83 -0.18
CA LEU A 446 16.86 5.75 0.16
C LEU A 446 17.35 7.13 0.60
N GLN A 447 18.63 7.23 0.97
CA GLN A 447 19.24 8.48 1.41
C GLN A 447 19.21 9.56 0.32
N GLY A 448 19.45 9.18 -0.93
CA GLY A 448 19.42 10.12 -2.06
C GLY A 448 18.05 10.78 -2.30
N ILE A 449 16.98 10.19 -1.83
CA ILE A 449 15.60 10.74 -1.92
C ILE A 449 15.10 11.30 -0.59
N HIS A 450 15.93 11.30 0.47
CA HIS A 450 15.56 11.81 1.79
C HIS A 450 14.28 11.21 2.36
N GLU A 451 14.11 9.89 2.23
CA GLU A 451 12.86 9.23 2.63
C GLU A 451 12.60 9.37 4.14
N ALA A 452 13.62 9.17 4.98
CA ALA A 452 13.45 9.32 6.43
C ALA A 452 13.06 10.74 6.85
N ASP A 453 13.56 11.76 6.16
CA ASP A 453 13.14 13.15 6.38
C ASP A 453 11.68 13.36 5.99
N SER A 454 11.25 12.80 4.87
CA SER A 454 9.86 12.88 4.41
C SER A 454 8.92 12.15 5.36
N VAL A 455 9.28 10.95 5.80
CA VAL A 455 8.49 10.17 6.77
C VAL A 455 8.43 10.90 8.11
N SER A 456 9.57 11.34 8.65
CA SER A 456 9.64 12.02 9.95
C SER A 456 8.85 13.34 9.95
N SER A 457 8.90 14.11 8.87
CA SER A 457 8.15 15.37 8.75
C SER A 457 6.64 15.14 8.77
N ASN A 458 6.16 14.09 8.10
CA ASN A 458 4.75 13.72 8.10
C ASN A 458 4.26 13.19 9.45
N PHE A 459 5.13 12.50 10.19
CA PHE A 459 4.79 11.94 11.50
C PHE A 459 5.12 12.88 12.68
N SER A 460 5.82 13.99 12.46
CA SER A 460 6.20 14.94 13.52
C SER A 460 5.03 15.48 14.37
N PRO A 461 3.80 15.63 13.87
CA PRO A 461 2.67 15.98 14.72
C PRO A 461 2.31 14.92 15.76
N ILE A 462 2.66 13.66 15.49
CA ILE A 462 2.41 12.51 16.38
C ILE A 462 3.65 12.20 17.20
N PHE A 463 4.83 12.23 16.55
CA PHE A 463 6.13 11.93 17.15
C PHE A 463 7.04 13.18 17.09
N PRO A 464 6.89 14.13 18.02
CA PRO A 464 7.65 15.38 18.00
C PRO A 464 9.15 15.19 18.33
N GLN A 465 9.52 14.03 18.85
CA GLN A 465 10.90 13.68 19.13
C GLN A 465 11.28 12.47 18.27
N TYR A 466 12.33 12.61 17.47
CA TYR A 466 12.77 11.50 16.62
C TYR A 466 14.28 11.50 16.42
N THR A 467 14.80 10.32 16.11
CA THR A 467 16.18 10.07 15.71
C THR A 467 16.17 9.42 14.32
N ILE A 468 17.05 9.87 13.45
CA ILE A 468 17.28 9.28 12.14
C ILE A 468 18.67 8.68 12.10
N PHE A 469 18.75 7.38 11.78
CA PHE A 469 19.98 6.69 11.45
C PHE A 469 20.08 6.50 9.95
N GLU A 470 21.10 7.11 9.38
CA GLU A 470 21.39 7.11 7.96
C GLU A 470 22.90 7.22 7.73
N GLU A 471 23.34 7.15 6.48
CA GLU A 471 24.71 7.48 6.13
C GLU A 471 24.99 8.94 6.49
N LYS A 472 26.04 9.18 7.24
CA LYS A 472 26.42 10.53 7.59
C LYS A 472 27.12 11.23 6.42
N PRO A 473 26.73 12.47 6.06
CA PRO A 473 27.21 13.17 4.85
C PRO A 473 28.73 13.40 4.79
N SER A 474 29.44 13.22 5.88
CA SER A 474 30.87 13.50 5.99
C SER A 474 31.78 12.35 5.59
N TYR A 475 31.24 11.27 5.05
CA TYR A 475 32.01 10.07 4.83
C TYR A 475 32.59 9.99 3.43
N ASN A 476 33.90 9.65 3.45
CA ASN A 476 34.64 9.25 2.28
C ASN A 476 33.96 8.04 1.63
N THR A 477 33.72 8.11 0.32
CA THR A 477 33.12 7.01 -0.47
C THR A 477 33.93 5.71 -0.40
N GLU A 478 35.18 5.76 0.02
CA GLU A 478 36.04 4.58 0.23
C GLU A 478 35.83 3.90 1.60
N ASN A 479 35.32 4.65 2.59
CA ASN A 479 34.97 4.13 3.92
C ASN A 479 33.73 4.84 4.46
N PRO A 480 32.58 4.56 3.90
CA PRO A 480 31.32 5.11 4.41
C PRO A 480 31.06 4.51 5.80
N THR A 481 30.80 5.36 6.78
CA THR A 481 30.36 4.89 8.09
C THR A 481 28.84 4.99 8.16
N PHE A 482 28.25 3.86 7.92
CA PHE A 482 26.86 3.63 8.33
C PHE A 482 26.83 3.28 9.82
N PRO A 483 25.71 3.52 10.50
CA PRO A 483 25.52 2.98 11.83
C PRO A 483 25.74 1.46 11.79
N SER A 484 26.56 0.96 12.69
CA SER A 484 26.72 -0.49 12.84
C SER A 484 25.43 -1.11 13.40
N GLY A 485 25.24 -2.40 13.20
CA GLY A 485 24.08 -3.10 13.76
C GLY A 485 24.00 -3.00 15.28
N SER A 486 25.13 -2.98 15.98
CA SER A 486 25.16 -2.78 17.43
C SER A 486 24.80 -1.35 17.86
N GLU A 487 25.13 -0.34 17.07
CA GLU A 487 24.66 1.04 17.30
C GLU A 487 23.14 1.14 17.12
N VAL A 488 22.58 0.49 16.08
CA VAL A 488 21.12 0.44 15.88
C VAL A 488 20.44 -0.21 17.09
N ILE A 489 20.91 -1.35 17.56
CA ILE A 489 20.34 -2.03 18.75
C ILE A 489 20.46 -1.16 20.00
N THR A 490 21.60 -0.48 20.17
CA THR A 490 21.81 0.44 21.29
C THR A 490 20.79 1.59 21.25
N GLU A 491 20.59 2.18 20.08
CA GLU A 491 19.62 3.25 19.90
C GLU A 491 18.19 2.77 20.14
N MET A 492 17.82 1.58 19.64
CA MET A 492 16.50 1.00 19.90
C MET A 492 16.19 0.83 21.39
N ASN A 493 17.23 0.68 22.23
CA ASN A 493 17.06 0.61 23.68
C ASN A 493 16.77 1.98 24.36
N GLU A 494 16.88 3.10 23.61
CA GLU A 494 16.58 4.46 24.10
C GLU A 494 15.06 4.74 24.24
N ARG A 495 14.24 3.70 24.07
CA ARG A 495 12.78 3.71 24.32
C ARG A 495 12.02 4.59 23.35
N TYR A 496 11.65 3.99 22.25
CA TYR A 496 10.83 4.60 21.22
C TYR A 496 9.43 3.97 21.20
N GLY A 497 8.40 4.76 20.92
CA GLY A 497 7.05 4.27 20.70
C GLY A 497 6.82 3.76 19.28
N PHE A 498 7.65 4.20 18.33
CA PHE A 498 7.54 3.85 16.93
C PHE A 498 8.92 3.63 16.31
N PHE A 499 9.04 2.56 15.52
CA PHE A 499 10.20 2.28 14.67
C PHE A 499 9.76 2.25 13.21
N SER A 500 10.51 2.89 12.33
CA SER A 500 10.34 2.79 10.88
C SER A 500 11.66 2.38 10.24
N TRP A 501 11.68 1.20 9.64
CA TRP A 501 12.89 0.60 9.07
C TRP A 501 12.77 0.50 7.57
N HIS A 502 13.61 1.23 6.87
CA HIS A 502 13.69 1.25 5.42
C HIS A 502 15.08 0.76 5.03
N GLY A 503 15.19 -0.48 4.59
CA GLY A 503 16.50 -1.09 4.39
C GLY A 503 16.49 -2.31 3.50
N HIS A 504 17.70 -2.84 3.27
CA HIS A 504 17.83 -4.17 2.68
C HIS A 504 17.44 -5.21 3.71
N GLY A 505 16.74 -6.24 3.28
CA GLY A 505 16.26 -7.28 4.17
C GLY A 505 16.46 -8.68 3.63
N ASN A 506 16.53 -9.59 4.57
CA ASN A 506 16.44 -11.03 4.35
C ASN A 506 15.81 -11.67 5.60
N PRO A 507 15.46 -12.96 5.58
CA PRO A 507 14.83 -13.62 6.74
C PRO A 507 15.60 -13.51 8.06
N GLY A 508 16.91 -13.25 8.02
CA GLY A 508 17.77 -13.18 9.20
C GLY A 508 18.17 -11.77 9.63
N GLY A 509 17.84 -10.73 8.86
CA GLY A 509 18.29 -9.39 9.24
C GLY A 509 17.91 -8.27 8.30
N ILE A 510 18.18 -7.05 8.76
CA ILE A 510 18.00 -5.80 8.03
C ILE A 510 19.37 -5.14 7.85
N GLY A 511 19.69 -4.73 6.63
CA GLY A 511 20.94 -4.09 6.27
C GLY A 511 20.77 -2.62 5.95
N THR A 512 21.78 -1.83 6.29
CA THR A 512 21.82 -0.39 5.98
C THR A 512 22.47 -0.09 4.64
N LYS A 513 23.22 -1.04 4.09
CA LYS A 513 23.95 -0.89 2.83
C LYS A 513 23.89 -2.17 1.99
N SER A 514 23.60 -2.02 0.68
CA SER A 514 23.80 -3.08 -0.27
C SER A 514 25.25 -3.06 -0.75
N HIS A 515 26.07 -3.94 -0.22
CA HIS A 515 27.25 -4.47 -0.84
C HIS A 515 28.43 -3.64 -1.42
N LYS A 516 29.58 -4.01 -1.27
CA LYS A 516 30.72 -4.32 -2.12
C LYS A 516 31.90 -4.95 -1.39
N ASN A 517 32.04 -4.74 -0.13
CA ASN A 517 33.14 -5.28 0.65
C ASN A 517 32.61 -5.83 1.96
N HIS A 518 32.02 -6.92 2.02
CA HIS A 518 31.69 -7.85 3.14
C HIS A 518 31.64 -7.35 4.61
N GLU A 519 31.77 -6.06 4.86
CA GLU A 519 31.70 -5.43 6.17
C GLU A 519 30.42 -4.57 6.27
N TYR A 520 29.27 -5.24 6.39
CA TYR A 520 27.98 -4.54 6.42
C TYR A 520 27.47 -4.33 7.82
N PRO A 521 26.95 -3.13 8.12
CA PRO A 521 26.16 -2.94 9.32
C PRO A 521 24.79 -3.61 9.11
N TYR A 522 24.70 -4.87 9.51
CA TYR A 522 23.43 -5.57 9.65
C TYR A 522 23.02 -5.57 11.11
N TRP A 523 21.73 -5.43 11.34
CA TRP A 523 21.13 -5.79 12.60
C TRP A 523 20.00 -6.79 12.32
N GLY A 524 19.74 -7.68 13.22
CA GLY A 524 18.93 -8.78 12.86
C GLY A 524 18.13 -9.46 13.94
N ILE A 525 17.21 -10.25 13.44
CA ILE A 525 16.18 -10.86 14.24
C ILE A 525 16.76 -11.87 15.22
N LEU A 526 17.76 -12.63 14.86
CA LEU A 526 18.52 -13.51 15.77
C LEU A 526 19.73 -14.08 15.04
N ALA A 527 20.85 -14.20 15.72
CA ALA A 527 21.91 -15.12 15.31
C ALA A 527 21.39 -16.55 15.51
N VAL A 528 20.72 -17.12 14.51
CA VAL A 528 20.33 -18.52 14.57
C VAL A 528 21.56 -19.34 14.26
N GLN A 529 22.04 -20.11 15.23
CA GLN A 529 23.09 -21.08 15.02
C GLN A 529 22.72 -22.03 13.88
N GLY A 530 23.51 -22.02 12.81
CA GLY A 530 23.38 -22.94 11.69
C GLY A 530 22.82 -22.36 10.39
N VAL A 531 22.40 -21.10 10.35
CA VAL A 531 22.06 -20.43 9.11
C VAL A 531 23.33 -19.86 8.51
N THR A 532 23.78 -20.43 7.41
CA THR A 532 24.83 -19.82 6.56
C THR A 532 24.25 -18.65 5.78
N CYS A 533 23.83 -17.60 6.48
CA CYS A 533 23.84 -16.29 5.89
C CYS A 533 25.32 -15.94 5.70
N HIS A 534 25.71 -15.49 4.53
CA HIS A 534 27.08 -15.07 4.24
C HIS A 534 27.54 -13.86 5.06
N HIS A 535 26.80 -13.49 6.11
CA HIS A 535 27.00 -12.34 6.95
C HIS A 535 27.16 -12.79 8.38
N VAL A 536 28.31 -12.46 8.95
CA VAL A 536 28.58 -12.69 10.36
C VAL A 536 27.80 -11.65 11.14
N PHE A 537 26.70 -12.07 11.77
CA PHE A 537 26.10 -11.25 12.80
C PHE A 537 27.04 -11.20 13.99
N GLU A 538 27.45 -10.01 14.36
CA GLU A 538 28.10 -9.84 15.64
C GLU A 538 27.10 -10.17 16.77
N GLU A 539 27.56 -10.75 17.86
CA GLU A 539 26.71 -11.13 18.98
C GLU A 539 25.88 -9.96 19.54
N SER A 540 26.35 -8.72 19.34
CA SER A 540 25.75 -7.49 19.85
C SER A 540 24.68 -6.86 18.96
N ASN A 541 24.50 -7.31 17.72
CA ASN A 541 23.58 -6.69 16.73
C ASN A 541 22.25 -7.41 16.57
N GLY A 542 21.96 -8.41 17.39
CA GLY A 542 20.69 -9.14 17.39
C GLY A 542 19.61 -8.46 18.23
N LEU A 543 18.35 -8.62 17.83
CA LEU A 543 17.18 -8.14 18.59
C LEU A 543 17.06 -8.77 20.00
N ASN A 544 17.73 -9.89 20.24
CA ASN A 544 17.84 -10.51 21.56
C ASN A 544 18.63 -9.64 22.57
N ASN A 545 19.33 -8.61 22.10
CA ASN A 545 20.01 -7.63 22.96
C ASN A 545 19.12 -6.44 23.35
N LEU A 546 17.84 -6.43 22.94
CA LEU A 546 16.90 -5.42 23.38
C LEU A 546 16.56 -5.61 24.86
N THR A 547 16.61 -4.50 25.58
CA THR A 547 16.33 -4.45 27.04
C THR A 547 15.11 -3.58 27.37
N ASN A 548 14.41 -3.10 26.34
CA ASN A 548 13.28 -2.19 26.44
C ASN A 548 11.91 -2.89 26.54
N GLN A 549 11.86 -4.09 27.05
CA GLN A 549 10.66 -4.93 27.15
C GLN A 549 9.46 -4.29 27.87
N ASP A 550 9.70 -3.32 28.74
CA ASP A 550 8.64 -2.54 29.39
C ASP A 550 8.13 -1.38 28.54
N TYR A 551 8.82 -1.09 27.42
CA TYR A 551 8.53 -0.02 26.49
C TYR A 551 8.26 -0.57 25.09
N PRO A 552 7.18 -1.38 24.93
CA PRO A 552 6.88 -1.99 23.65
C PRO A 552 6.55 -0.92 22.60
N ALA A 553 7.08 -1.11 21.40
CA ALA A 553 6.92 -0.19 20.28
C ALA A 553 6.08 -0.81 19.16
N ILE A 554 5.55 0.03 18.30
CA ILE A 554 5.04 -0.37 16.99
C ILE A 554 6.18 -0.24 15.99
N ALA A 555 6.45 -1.31 15.25
CA ALA A 555 7.48 -1.32 14.21
C ALA A 555 6.84 -1.45 12.83
N TYR A 556 7.34 -0.67 11.88
CA TYR A 556 7.03 -0.74 10.48
C TYR A 556 8.31 -0.98 9.68
N SER A 557 8.28 -1.92 8.74
CA SER A 557 9.43 -2.25 7.91
C SER A 557 9.07 -2.32 6.44
N THR A 558 9.92 -1.74 5.58
CA THR A 558 9.90 -1.89 4.12
C THR A 558 11.12 -2.67 3.61
N ALA A 559 11.82 -3.37 4.48
CA ALA A 559 12.91 -4.26 4.08
C ALA A 559 12.38 -5.56 3.46
N CYS A 560 13.11 -6.11 2.47
CA CYS A 560 12.72 -7.34 1.78
C CYS A 560 12.74 -8.55 2.73
N ASP A 561 11.81 -9.49 2.55
CA ASP A 561 11.81 -10.84 3.15
C ASP A 561 12.02 -10.90 4.68
N VAL A 562 11.74 -9.85 5.41
CA VAL A 562 12.02 -9.79 6.87
C VAL A 562 10.98 -10.48 7.74
N THR A 563 9.88 -10.95 7.14
CA THR A 563 8.82 -11.66 7.87
C THR A 563 8.30 -12.83 7.02
N PRO A 564 9.14 -13.82 6.71
CA PRO A 564 8.69 -15.01 6.01
C PRO A 564 7.81 -15.83 6.95
N PHE A 565 6.54 -16.02 6.62
CA PHE A 565 5.63 -16.82 7.43
C PHE A 565 5.28 -18.17 6.78
N ASP A 566 5.97 -18.53 5.71
CA ASP A 566 5.74 -19.72 4.91
C ASP A 566 6.93 -20.68 4.82
N ILE A 567 8.17 -20.23 4.98
CA ILE A 567 9.30 -20.98 4.42
C ILE A 567 10.20 -21.56 5.48
N TYR A 568 10.39 -21.55 6.53
CA TYR A 568 11.42 -22.17 7.39
C TYR A 568 11.09 -22.05 8.87
N GLU A 569 10.90 -23.17 9.53
CA GLU A 569 10.91 -23.28 10.99
C GLU A 569 12.14 -22.59 11.61
N GLN A 570 13.26 -22.58 10.90
CA GLN A 570 14.50 -21.94 11.36
C GLN A 570 14.48 -20.40 11.28
N TYR A 571 13.55 -19.80 10.51
CA TYR A 571 13.40 -18.34 10.40
C TYR A 571 12.14 -17.83 11.10
N ASN A 572 11.26 -18.72 11.55
CA ASN A 572 10.07 -18.38 12.34
C ASN A 572 10.38 -17.89 13.76
N LEU A 573 11.60 -17.53 14.00
CA LEU A 573 12.00 -16.82 15.22
C LEU A 573 11.53 -15.36 15.16
N SER A 574 10.34 -15.29 14.92
CA SER A 574 9.35 -14.25 14.88
C SER A 574 9.71 -12.95 15.60
N LEU A 575 9.38 -11.88 14.93
CA LEU A 575 9.08 -10.57 15.49
C LEU A 575 8.18 -10.61 16.76
N ILE A 576 7.71 -11.79 17.18
CA ILE A 576 6.95 -12.01 18.42
C ILE A 576 7.80 -11.63 19.65
N HIS A 577 9.11 -11.59 19.54
CA HIS A 577 10.00 -11.26 20.62
C HIS A 577 10.36 -9.76 20.71
N ILE A 578 9.92 -8.94 19.76
CA ILE A 578 10.14 -7.48 19.80
C ILE A 578 9.12 -6.81 20.69
#